data_d37b51a6e060d0c7fa33e1c8194f05f3
#
_entry.id   d37b51a6e060d0c7fa33e1c8194f05f3
#
_cell.length_a   1.000
_cell.length_b   1.000
_cell.length_c   1.000
_cell.angle_alpha   90.00
_cell.angle_beta   90.00
_cell.angle_gamma   90.00
#
_symmetry.space_group_name_H-M   'P 1'
#
loop_
_entity.id
_entity.type
_entity.pdbx_description
1 polymer ?
#
loop_
_entity_poly.entity_id
_entity_poly.type
_entity_poly.pdbx_seq_one_letter_code
_entity_poly.pdbx_strand_id
1 'polypeptide(L)' 'MSEKTYSLEMTIRSLLGNKRYSTIKDILITLNAADIAAIFAELEPDMLPLLFRLLPEGAGG' A
#
# COMPACT_ATOMS: atom_id res chain seq x y z
N MET A 1 -15.88 2.23 3.45
CA MET A 1 -14.63 1.46 3.42
C MET A 1 -14.87 0.07 3.95
N SER A 2 -14.31 -0.94 3.31
CA SER A 2 -14.48 -2.31 3.76
C SER A 2 -13.49 -2.64 4.87
N GLU A 3 -13.84 -3.63 5.69
CA GLU A 3 -12.94 -4.10 6.75
C GLU A 3 -11.62 -4.59 6.18
N LYS A 4 -11.65 -5.21 5.01
CA LYS A 4 -10.46 -5.70 4.35
C LYS A 4 -9.48 -4.57 4.03
N THR A 5 -9.99 -3.47 3.49
CA THR A 5 -9.15 -2.32 3.16
C THR A 5 -8.55 -1.71 4.42
N TYR A 6 -9.34 -1.63 5.48
CA TYR A 6 -8.86 -1.09 6.76
C TYR A 6 -7.73 -1.96 7.33
N SER A 7 -7.91 -3.28 7.31
CA SER A 7 -6.89 -4.21 7.79
C SER A 7 -5.60 -4.10 7.00
N LEU A 8 -5.71 -3.99 5.68
CA LEU A 8 -4.53 -3.85 4.82
C LEU A 8 -3.80 -2.54 5.08
N GLU A 9 -4.54 -1.47 5.27
CA GLU A 9 -3.96 -0.18 5.60
C GLU A 9 -3.13 -0.25 6.87
N MET A 10 -3.68 -0.84 7.92
CA MET A 10 -2.98 -0.98 9.19
C MET A 10 -1.74 -1.86 9.05
N THR A 11 -1.85 -2.92 8.29
CA THR A 11 -0.72 -3.81 8.03
C THR A 11 0.40 -3.05 7.31
N ILE A 12 0.05 -2.28 6.30
CA ILE A 12 1.04 -1.51 5.55
C ILE A 12 1.71 -0.47 6.44
N ARG A 13 0.95 0.22 7.28
CA ARG A 13 1.52 1.19 8.22
C ARG A 13 2.52 0.53 9.16
N SER A 14 2.17 -0.64 9.68
CA SER A 14 3.05 -1.38 10.57
C SER A 14 4.33 -1.79 9.86
N LEU A 15 4.22 -2.28 8.64
CA LEU A 15 5.36 -2.67 7.84
C LEU A 15 6.27 -1.49 7.50
N LEU A 16 5.66 -0.34 7.21
CA LEU A 16 6.43 0.88 6.96
C LEU A 16 7.24 1.28 8.19
N GLY A 17 6.64 1.19 9.35
CA GLY A 17 7.33 1.50 10.60
C GLY A 17 8.50 0.56 10.88
N ASN A 18 8.41 -0.67 10.40
CA ASN A 18 9.45 -1.68 10.55
C ASN A 18 10.40 -1.74 9.35
N LYS A 19 10.21 -0.87 8.38
CA LYS A 19 11.01 -0.82 7.15
C LYS A 19 10.97 -2.13 6.36
N ARG A 20 9.84 -2.82 6.42
CA ARG A 20 9.61 -4.08 5.71
C ARG A 20 9.08 -3.83 4.30
N TYR A 21 9.88 -3.16 3.49
CA TYR A 21 9.44 -2.71 2.17
C TYR A 21 9.15 -3.85 1.21
N SER A 22 9.94 -4.92 1.27
CA SER A 22 9.71 -6.08 0.41
C SER A 22 8.35 -6.70 0.65
N THR A 23 7.95 -6.81 1.92
CA THR A 23 6.65 -7.35 2.28
C THR A 23 5.53 -6.44 1.79
N ILE A 24 5.71 -5.13 1.91
CA ILE A 24 4.73 -4.16 1.41
C ILE A 24 4.56 -4.34 -0.10
N LYS A 25 5.66 -4.44 -0.82
CA LYS A 25 5.61 -4.64 -2.27
C LYS A 25 4.85 -5.92 -2.63
N ASP A 26 5.11 -7.01 -1.91
CA ASP A 26 4.41 -8.27 -2.13
C ASP A 26 2.90 -8.11 -1.94
N ILE A 27 2.48 -7.35 -0.94
CA ILE A 27 1.08 -7.08 -0.70
C ILE A 27 0.51 -6.26 -1.85
N LEU A 28 1.21 -5.21 -2.25
CA LEU A 28 0.72 -4.30 -3.29
C LEU A 28 0.52 -5.01 -4.62
N ILE A 29 1.39 -5.93 -4.98
CA ILE A 29 1.25 -6.63 -6.26
C ILE A 29 0.08 -7.60 -6.28
N THR A 30 -0.46 -7.97 -5.13
CA THR A 30 -1.65 -8.84 -5.06
C THR A 30 -2.95 -8.05 -5.11
N LEU A 31 -2.87 -6.73 -4.98
CA LEU A 31 -4.06 -5.88 -4.95
C LEU A 31 -4.34 -5.31 -6.34
N ASN A 32 -5.62 -5.03 -6.60
CA ASN A 32 -5.98 -4.32 -7.83
C ASN A 32 -5.80 -2.81 -7.62
N ALA A 33 -5.88 -2.05 -8.72
CA ALA A 33 -5.66 -0.61 -8.67
C ALA A 33 -6.66 0.11 -7.76
N ALA A 34 -7.90 -0.37 -7.71
CA ALA A 34 -8.92 0.25 -6.88
C ALA A 34 -8.58 0.09 -5.39
N ASP A 35 -8.12 -1.08 -4.99
CA ASP A 35 -7.74 -1.33 -3.60
C ASP A 35 -6.51 -0.51 -3.22
N ILE A 36 -5.52 -0.42 -4.12
CA ILE A 36 -4.33 0.38 -3.90
C ILE A 36 -4.71 1.84 -3.70
N ALA A 37 -5.57 2.36 -4.56
CA ALA A 37 -6.02 3.74 -4.46
C ALA A 37 -6.76 4.01 -3.15
N ALA A 38 -7.58 3.06 -2.72
CA ALA A 38 -8.32 3.21 -1.46
C ALA A 38 -7.37 3.26 -0.26
N ILE A 39 -6.35 2.42 -0.27
CA ILE A 39 -5.36 2.40 0.80
C ILE A 39 -4.55 3.70 0.81
N PHE A 40 -4.12 4.15 -0.36
CA PHE A 40 -3.34 5.38 -0.46
C PHE A 40 -4.13 6.60 0.01
N ALA A 41 -5.44 6.59 -0.22
CA ALA A 41 -6.29 7.70 0.22
C ALA A 41 -6.36 7.81 1.74
N GLU A 42 -6.15 6.69 2.43
CA GLU A 42 -6.22 6.67 3.89
C GLU A 42 -4.86 6.88 4.55
N LEU A 43 -3.78 6.65 3.82
CA LEU A 43 -2.43 6.81 4.37
C LEU A 43 -2.02 8.29 4.40
N GLU A 44 -1.08 8.59 5.27
CA GLU A 44 -0.56 9.93 5.38
C GLU A 44 0.20 10.35 4.12
N PRO A 45 0.11 11.62 3.71
CA PRO A 45 0.79 12.09 2.50
C PRO A 45 2.29 11.83 2.49
N ASP A 46 2.91 11.85 3.67
CA ASP A 46 4.35 11.63 3.79
C ASP A 46 4.77 10.23 3.36
N MET A 47 3.85 9.29 3.41
CA MET A 47 4.12 7.90 3.06
C MET A 47 3.96 7.63 1.57
N LEU A 48 3.21 8.48 0.87
CA LEU A 48 2.86 8.24 -0.52
C LEU A 48 4.05 8.16 -1.46
N PRO A 49 5.04 9.06 -1.40
CA PRO A 49 6.20 8.97 -2.30
C PRO A 49 6.94 7.64 -2.15
N LEU A 50 7.08 7.16 -0.93
CA LEU A 50 7.74 5.90 -0.67
C LEU A 50 6.95 4.73 -1.26
N LEU A 51 5.64 4.75 -1.07
CA LEU A 51 4.77 3.69 -1.59
C LEU A 51 4.76 3.66 -3.10
N PHE A 52 4.77 4.82 -3.75
CA PHE A 52 4.84 4.88 -5.21
C PHE A 52 6.11 4.22 -5.73
N ARG A 53 7.20 4.33 -5.01
CA ARG A 53 8.44 3.67 -5.40
C ARG A 53 8.36 2.15 -5.27
N LEU A 54 7.52 1.68 -4.37
CA LEU A 54 7.36 0.26 -4.14
C LEU A 54 6.38 -0.40 -5.12
N LEU A 55 5.56 0.40 -5.80
CA LEU A 55 4.62 -0.15 -6.77
C LEU A 55 5.35 -0.84 -7.90
N PRO A 56 4.88 -2.02 -8.32
CA PRO A 56 5.49 -2.71 -9.46
C PRO A 56 5.22 -1.94 -10.75
N GLU A 57 6.13 -2.05 -11.70
CA GLU A 57 5.94 -1.45 -13.01
C GLU A 57 4.67 -2.01 -13.65
N GLY A 58 3.89 -1.11 -14.21
CA GLY A 58 2.66 -1.51 -14.88
C GLY A 58 1.47 -1.71 -13.97
N ALA A 59 1.64 -1.52 -12.66
CA ALA A 59 0.53 -1.69 -11.72
C ALA A 59 -0.61 -0.71 -12.00
N GLY A 60 -0.30 0.43 -12.57
CA GLY A 60 -1.30 1.41 -12.93
C GLY A 60 -1.72 1.36 -14.38
N GLY A 61 -1.15 0.42 -15.09
CA GLY A 61 -1.37 0.30 -16.54
C GLY A 61 -2.71 -0.18 -16.94
#